data_f2d9e8e0a6f78edbc1477fd708e78337
#
_entry.id   f2d9e8e0a6f78edbc1477fd708e78337
#
_cell.length_a   1.000
_cell.length_b   1.000
_cell.length_c   1.000
_cell.angle_alpha   90.00
_cell.angle_beta   90.00
_cell.angle_gamma   90.00
#
_symmetry.space_group_name_H-M   'P 1'
#
loop_
_entity.id
_entity.type
_entity.pdbx_description
1 polymer ?
#
loop_
_entity_poly.entity_id
_entity_poly.type
_entity_poly.pdbx_seq_one_letter_code
_entity_poly.pdbx_strand_id
1 'polypeptide(L)'
;MGRDKASLLIGGTAMAARVATALWAAGAAEVFAVGGDATGLRRHGLRVVPDEHPGAGPLPATITALRAAVHDITVVLSCDLIEPSGAAVAAMITALRASTGGPLAVVPVADGHRQWTHVAWRRGALEVLEAARGAGARSLRRAAVDLPMLTLSGIDGRALADADDPGALPDPHGA
;
A
#
# COMPACT_ATOMS: atom_id res chain seq x y z
N MET A 1 7.55 4.50 20.28
CA MET A 1 6.12 4.62 19.95
C MET A 1 5.58 3.19 19.82
N GLY A 2 4.82 2.70 20.81
CA GLY A 2 4.57 1.26 21.03
C GLY A 2 3.15 0.79 20.73
N ARG A 3 2.36 1.45 19.88
CA ARG A 3 1.06 0.97 19.43
C ARG A 3 1.10 0.66 17.95
N ASP A 4 0.60 -0.53 17.57
CA ASP A 4 0.40 -0.91 16.17
C ASP A 4 -0.67 0.04 15.56
N LYS A 5 -0.22 0.95 14.67
CA LYS A 5 -1.07 1.94 14.01
C LYS A 5 -2.21 1.29 13.21
N ALA A 6 -1.98 0.11 12.65
CA ALA A 6 -3.00 -0.64 11.90
C ALA A 6 -4.27 -0.90 12.71
N SER A 7 -4.13 -1.01 14.04
CA SER A 7 -5.22 -1.25 14.99
C SER A 7 -5.81 0.03 15.60
N LEU A 8 -5.29 1.22 15.28
CA LEU A 8 -5.89 2.48 15.74
C LEU A 8 -7.27 2.67 15.12
N LEU A 9 -8.21 3.17 15.96
CA LEU A 9 -9.58 3.39 15.52
C LEU A 9 -9.79 4.84 15.08
N ILE A 10 -10.35 5.00 13.90
CA ILE A 10 -10.89 6.26 13.39
C ILE A 10 -12.39 6.07 13.18
N GLY A 11 -13.22 6.84 13.89
CA GLY A 11 -14.68 6.66 13.84
C GLY A 11 -15.13 5.24 14.22
N GLY A 12 -14.45 4.60 15.17
CA GLY A 12 -14.76 3.24 15.63
C GLY A 12 -14.28 2.10 14.74
N THR A 13 -13.62 2.40 13.61
CA THR A 13 -13.11 1.39 12.66
C THR A 13 -11.58 1.42 12.63
N ALA A 14 -10.95 0.24 12.70
CA ALA A 14 -9.49 0.13 12.61
C ALA A 14 -8.97 0.66 11.27
N MET A 15 -7.84 1.38 11.29
CA MET A 15 -7.26 1.97 10.08
C MET A 15 -7.02 0.92 8.99
N ALA A 16 -6.44 -0.23 9.33
CA ALA A 16 -6.25 -1.32 8.38
C ALA A 16 -7.56 -1.83 7.78
N ALA A 17 -8.66 -1.86 8.54
CA ALA A 17 -9.97 -2.26 8.02
C ALA A 17 -10.55 -1.21 7.06
N ARG A 18 -10.30 0.08 7.29
CA ARG A 18 -10.69 1.15 6.35
C ARG A 18 -9.93 1.03 5.02
N VAL A 19 -8.63 0.76 5.08
CA VAL A 19 -7.81 0.51 3.88
C VAL A 19 -8.32 -0.73 3.13
N ALA A 20 -8.63 -1.81 3.83
CA ALA A 20 -9.20 -3.02 3.22
C ALA A 20 -10.55 -2.73 2.54
N THR A 21 -11.41 -1.92 3.16
CA THR A 21 -12.69 -1.49 2.57
C THR A 21 -12.47 -0.74 1.25
N ALA A 22 -11.49 0.15 1.18
CA ALA A 22 -11.15 0.87 -0.06
C ALA A 22 -10.64 -0.08 -1.17
N LEU A 23 -9.84 -1.09 -0.80
CA LEU A 23 -9.38 -2.12 -1.74
C LEU A 23 -10.55 -2.95 -2.27
N TRP A 24 -11.48 -3.39 -1.41
CA TRP A 24 -12.69 -4.11 -1.82
C TRP A 24 -13.58 -3.25 -2.72
N ALA A 25 -13.77 -1.97 -2.38
CA ALA A 25 -14.55 -1.03 -3.20
C ALA A 25 -13.95 -0.81 -4.60
N ALA A 26 -12.64 -0.96 -4.74
CA ALA A 26 -11.95 -0.90 -6.04
C ALA A 26 -12.05 -2.22 -6.84
N GLY A 27 -12.73 -3.24 -6.32
CA GLY A 27 -12.90 -4.53 -7.00
C GLY A 27 -11.76 -5.52 -6.79
N ALA A 28 -11.01 -5.43 -5.68
CA ALA A 28 -10.01 -6.44 -5.35
C ALA A 28 -10.66 -7.83 -5.20
N ALA A 29 -10.02 -8.86 -5.76
CA ALA A 29 -10.47 -10.25 -5.62
C ALA A 29 -10.00 -10.89 -4.30
N GLU A 30 -8.93 -10.37 -3.72
CA GLU A 30 -8.44 -10.72 -2.38
C GLU A 30 -7.85 -9.50 -1.70
N VAL A 31 -7.94 -9.46 -0.37
CA VAL A 31 -7.27 -8.46 0.46
C VAL A 31 -6.63 -9.15 1.65
N PHE A 32 -5.40 -8.79 1.97
CA PHE A 32 -4.68 -9.28 3.13
C PHE A 32 -3.71 -8.23 3.66
N ALA A 33 -3.37 -8.35 4.94
CA ALA A 33 -2.32 -7.56 5.56
C ALA A 33 -1.01 -8.33 5.58
N VAL A 34 0.12 -7.63 5.49
CA VAL A 34 1.46 -8.20 5.68
C VAL A 34 2.00 -7.74 7.02
N GLY A 35 2.30 -8.68 7.91
CA GLY A 35 2.79 -8.40 9.26
C GLY A 35 1.74 -7.79 10.19
N GLY A 36 2.19 -7.07 11.22
CA GLY A 36 1.35 -6.45 12.24
C GLY A 36 0.82 -7.44 13.30
N ASP A 37 -0.08 -6.97 14.18
CA ASP A 37 -0.77 -7.84 15.14
C ASP A 37 -1.79 -8.74 14.43
N ALA A 38 -1.37 -9.96 14.12
CA ALA A 38 -2.22 -10.92 13.42
C ALA A 38 -3.53 -11.23 14.17
N THR A 39 -3.55 -11.20 15.49
CA THR A 39 -4.74 -11.45 16.29
C THR A 39 -5.72 -10.29 16.19
N GLY A 40 -5.24 -9.06 16.34
CA GLY A 40 -6.04 -7.86 16.17
C GLY A 40 -6.60 -7.74 14.75
N LEU A 41 -5.76 -7.89 13.73
CA LEU A 41 -6.17 -7.77 12.33
C LEU A 41 -7.20 -8.83 11.91
N ARG A 42 -7.07 -10.08 12.39
CA ARG A 42 -8.07 -11.14 12.14
C ARG A 42 -9.42 -10.83 12.77
N ARG A 43 -9.48 -10.17 13.93
CA ARG A 43 -10.75 -9.71 14.54
C ARG A 43 -11.48 -8.70 13.67
N HIS A 44 -10.76 -7.99 12.81
CA HIS A 44 -11.30 -7.09 11.79
C HIS A 44 -11.54 -7.77 10.44
N GLY A 45 -11.52 -9.11 10.38
CA GLY A 45 -11.81 -9.88 9.16
C GLY A 45 -10.67 -9.94 8.14
N LEU A 46 -9.47 -9.50 8.50
CA LEU A 46 -8.32 -9.50 7.58
C LEU A 46 -7.53 -10.82 7.66
N ARG A 47 -7.24 -11.40 6.50
CA ARG A 47 -6.21 -12.43 6.37
C ARG A 47 -4.86 -11.77 6.62
N VAL A 48 -3.99 -12.42 7.37
CA VAL A 48 -2.64 -11.91 7.65
C VAL A 48 -1.60 -12.87 7.09
N VAL A 49 -0.72 -12.33 6.28
CA VAL A 49 0.50 -12.99 5.78
C VAL A 49 1.65 -12.57 6.70
N PRO A 50 2.42 -13.50 7.25
CA PRO A 50 3.59 -13.15 8.06
C PRO A 50 4.58 -12.29 7.25
N ASP A 51 5.07 -11.21 7.83
CA ASP A 51 6.18 -10.45 7.26
C ASP A 51 7.47 -11.27 7.41
N GLU A 52 8.16 -11.54 6.31
CA GLU A 52 9.42 -12.30 6.33
C GLU A 52 10.55 -11.50 7.01
N HIS A 53 10.42 -10.19 7.10
CA HIS A 53 11.44 -9.28 7.65
C HIS A 53 10.83 -8.15 8.48
N PRO A 54 10.24 -8.47 9.65
CA PRO A 54 9.57 -7.49 10.49
C PRO A 54 10.48 -6.30 10.83
N GLY A 55 9.96 -5.09 10.66
CA GLY A 55 10.71 -3.86 10.97
C GLY A 55 11.75 -3.43 9.93
N ALA A 56 11.95 -4.17 8.85
CA ALA A 56 12.91 -3.82 7.80
C ALA A 56 12.37 -2.80 6.77
N GLY A 57 11.18 -2.26 6.99
CA GLY A 57 10.59 -1.20 6.19
C GLY A 57 9.74 -1.69 5.01
N PRO A 58 9.26 -0.77 4.14
CA PRO A 58 8.24 -1.08 3.15
C PRO A 58 8.73 -1.96 1.99
N LEU A 59 10.01 -1.96 1.65
CA LEU A 59 10.51 -2.77 0.54
C LEU A 59 10.34 -4.28 0.77
N PRO A 60 10.83 -4.89 1.87
CA PRO A 60 10.60 -6.31 2.11
C PRO A 60 9.13 -6.65 2.33
N ALA A 61 8.35 -5.80 2.96
CA ALA A 61 6.90 -6.01 3.10
C ALA A 61 6.19 -6.05 1.72
N THR A 62 6.58 -5.18 0.79
CA THR A 62 6.06 -5.20 -0.59
C THR A 62 6.46 -6.49 -1.32
N ILE A 63 7.70 -6.95 -1.19
CA ILE A 63 8.16 -8.23 -1.74
C ILE A 63 7.32 -9.38 -1.18
N THR A 64 7.10 -9.42 0.13
CA THR A 64 6.23 -10.42 0.78
C THR A 64 4.81 -10.37 0.23
N ALA A 65 4.25 -9.17 0.04
CA ALA A 65 2.92 -9.01 -0.56
C ALA A 65 2.84 -9.56 -1.98
N LEU A 66 3.82 -9.24 -2.83
CA LEU A 66 3.86 -9.70 -4.22
C LEU A 66 4.05 -11.23 -4.34
N ARG A 67 4.79 -11.85 -3.43
CA ARG A 67 4.93 -13.31 -3.35
C ARG A 67 3.63 -13.99 -2.95
N ALA A 68 2.91 -13.42 -2.00
CA ALA A 68 1.67 -13.98 -1.45
C ALA A 68 0.47 -13.80 -2.36
N ALA A 69 0.48 -12.79 -3.23
CA ALA A 69 -0.60 -12.49 -4.16
C ALA A 69 -0.66 -13.50 -5.30
N VAL A 70 -1.87 -13.94 -5.65
CA VAL A 70 -2.09 -14.90 -6.77
C VAL A 70 -2.44 -14.22 -8.09
N HIS A 71 -2.77 -12.93 -8.06
CA HIS A 71 -3.17 -12.14 -9.23
C HIS A 71 -1.99 -11.40 -9.87
N ASP A 72 -2.11 -11.03 -11.15
CA ASP A 72 -1.08 -10.30 -11.89
C ASP A 72 -0.88 -8.87 -11.36
N ILE A 73 -1.96 -8.20 -10.93
CA ILE A 73 -1.89 -6.86 -10.38
C ILE A 73 -2.14 -6.93 -8.88
N THR A 74 -1.20 -6.37 -8.12
CA THR A 74 -1.26 -6.23 -6.67
C THR A 74 -1.14 -4.76 -6.29
N VAL A 75 -2.10 -4.23 -5.54
CA VAL A 75 -2.00 -2.89 -4.96
C VAL A 75 -1.52 -3.01 -3.53
N VAL A 76 -0.41 -2.35 -3.22
CA VAL A 76 0.13 -2.25 -1.85
C VAL A 76 -0.18 -0.86 -1.34
N LEU A 77 -0.78 -0.79 -0.16
CA LEU A 77 -1.09 0.45 0.55
C LEU A 77 -0.54 0.40 1.96
N SER A 78 -0.13 1.55 2.50
CA SER A 78 0.11 1.68 3.93
C SER A 78 -1.17 1.41 4.72
N CYS A 79 -1.06 0.75 5.87
CA CYS A 79 -2.22 0.40 6.69
C CYS A 79 -2.73 1.56 7.56
N ASP A 80 -2.02 2.68 7.58
CA ASP A 80 -2.30 3.88 8.38
C ASP A 80 -2.78 5.08 7.55
N LEU A 81 -3.35 4.82 6.37
CA LEU A 81 -4.04 5.85 5.57
C LEU A 81 -5.25 6.42 6.33
N ILE A 82 -5.34 7.75 6.36
CA ILE A 82 -6.41 8.47 7.07
C ILE A 82 -7.72 8.41 6.27
N GLU A 83 -7.68 8.69 4.97
CA GLU A 83 -8.85 8.71 4.08
C GLU A 83 -8.66 7.78 2.87
N PRO A 84 -8.50 6.45 3.07
CA PRO A 84 -8.26 5.55 1.95
C PRO A 84 -9.43 5.59 0.95
N SER A 85 -9.11 5.72 -0.35
CA SER A 85 -10.08 5.90 -1.42
C SER A 85 -10.09 4.74 -2.42
N GLY A 86 -11.22 4.05 -2.55
CA GLY A 86 -11.42 3.03 -3.58
C GLY A 86 -11.30 3.59 -5.00
N ALA A 87 -11.72 4.84 -5.22
CA ALA A 87 -11.55 5.49 -6.52
C ALA A 87 -10.08 5.71 -6.88
N ALA A 88 -9.23 6.11 -5.91
CA ALA A 88 -7.79 6.24 -6.11
C ALA A 88 -7.16 4.89 -6.47
N VAL A 89 -7.52 3.83 -5.76
CA VAL A 89 -7.07 2.45 -6.06
C VAL A 89 -7.50 2.01 -7.45
N ALA A 90 -8.77 2.22 -7.81
CA ALA A 90 -9.30 1.87 -9.12
C ALA A 90 -8.60 2.64 -10.26
N ALA A 91 -8.26 3.92 -10.04
CA ALA A 91 -7.51 4.72 -11.01
C ALA A 91 -6.11 4.14 -11.27
N MET A 92 -5.39 3.74 -10.22
CA MET A 92 -4.07 3.10 -10.37
C MET A 92 -4.14 1.77 -11.13
N ILE A 93 -5.14 0.93 -10.82
CA ILE A 93 -5.36 -0.34 -11.51
C ILE A 93 -5.69 -0.10 -12.99
N THR A 94 -6.57 0.86 -13.27
CA THR A 94 -6.99 1.22 -14.63
C THR A 94 -5.79 1.72 -15.45
N ALA A 95 -4.98 2.62 -14.89
CA ALA A 95 -3.77 3.12 -15.55
C ALA A 95 -2.78 1.99 -15.87
N LEU A 96 -2.59 1.05 -14.93
CA LEU A 96 -1.70 -0.10 -15.14
C LEU A 96 -2.25 -1.06 -16.19
N ARG A 97 -3.56 -1.32 -16.22
CA ARG A 97 -4.21 -2.17 -17.22
C ARG A 97 -4.19 -1.58 -18.62
N ALA A 98 -4.42 -0.26 -18.73
CA ALA A 98 -4.42 0.45 -20.01
C ALA A 98 -3.02 0.57 -20.63
N SER A 99 -1.97 0.44 -19.82
CA SER A 99 -0.60 0.52 -20.32
C SER A 99 -0.21 -0.74 -21.11
N THR A 100 0.13 -0.55 -22.39
CA THR A 100 0.66 -1.61 -23.24
C THR A 100 2.17 -1.61 -23.20
N GLY A 101 2.78 -2.79 -23.10
CA GLY A 101 4.18 -3.00 -23.43
C GLY A 101 5.23 -2.57 -22.42
N GLY A 102 4.95 -2.56 -21.10
CA GLY A 102 6.10 -2.46 -20.26
C GLY A 102 6.03 -1.96 -18.84
N PRO A 103 5.16 -1.00 -18.41
CA PRO A 103 5.23 -0.56 -17.03
C PRO A 103 4.88 -1.70 -16.05
N LEU A 104 5.76 -1.91 -15.08
CA LEU A 104 5.60 -2.88 -14.00
C LEU A 104 4.97 -2.27 -12.75
N ALA A 105 4.82 -0.95 -12.72
CA ALA A 105 4.18 -0.26 -11.61
C ALA A 105 3.48 1.04 -12.03
N VAL A 106 2.47 1.43 -11.24
CA VAL A 106 1.89 2.79 -11.22
C VAL A 106 2.09 3.37 -9.84
N VAL A 107 2.80 4.50 -9.77
CA VAL A 107 3.10 5.23 -8.54
C VAL A 107 2.31 6.53 -8.54
N PRO A 108 1.40 6.78 -7.59
CA PRO A 108 0.71 8.04 -7.49
C PRO A 108 1.64 9.17 -7.05
N VAL A 109 1.30 10.38 -7.48
CA VAL A 109 2.01 11.60 -7.14
C VAL A 109 1.05 12.54 -6.39
N ALA A 110 1.42 12.92 -5.18
CA ALA A 110 0.77 13.97 -4.39
C ALA A 110 1.81 15.03 -4.03
N ASP A 111 1.44 16.31 -4.14
CA ASP A 111 2.30 17.45 -3.82
C ASP A 111 3.69 17.40 -4.51
N GLY A 112 3.71 16.92 -5.76
CA GLY A 112 4.93 16.76 -6.56
C GLY A 112 5.81 15.56 -6.16
N HIS A 113 5.41 14.76 -5.19
CA HIS A 113 6.18 13.63 -4.67
C HIS A 113 5.51 12.28 -4.96
N ARG A 114 6.33 11.30 -5.37
CA ARG A 114 5.88 9.91 -5.57
C ARG A 114 5.58 9.27 -4.22
N GLN A 115 4.40 8.65 -4.12
CA GLN A 115 3.93 7.97 -2.91
C GLN A 115 4.29 6.48 -2.97
N TRP A 116 5.49 6.15 -2.51
CA TRP A 116 6.10 4.82 -2.66
C TRP A 116 5.43 3.71 -1.84
N THR A 117 4.66 4.07 -0.84
CA THR A 117 3.90 3.13 0.01
C THR A 117 2.50 2.84 -0.53
N HIS A 118 2.13 3.44 -1.69
CA HIS A 118 0.81 3.36 -2.30
C HIS A 118 0.94 3.06 -3.80
N VAL A 119 1.29 1.83 -4.16
CA VAL A 119 1.69 1.49 -5.52
C VAL A 119 0.90 0.30 -6.03
N ALA A 120 0.45 0.37 -7.30
CA ALA A 120 -0.05 -0.77 -8.04
C ALA A 120 1.11 -1.42 -8.80
N TRP A 121 1.31 -2.71 -8.59
CA TRP A 121 2.42 -3.50 -9.14
C TRP A 121 1.91 -4.59 -10.06
N ARG A 122 2.62 -4.87 -11.15
CA ARG A 122 2.51 -6.14 -11.86
C ARG A 122 3.39 -7.19 -11.19
N ARG A 123 3.01 -8.45 -11.33
CA ARG A 123 3.79 -9.59 -10.80
C ARG A 123 5.25 -9.58 -11.24
N GLY A 124 5.55 -9.16 -12.46
CA GLY A 124 6.93 -9.05 -12.97
C GLY A 124 7.83 -8.07 -12.21
N ALA A 125 7.27 -7.17 -11.40
CA ALA A 125 8.06 -6.30 -10.53
C ALA A 125 8.78 -7.06 -9.41
N LEU A 126 8.26 -8.23 -9.01
CA LEU A 126 8.81 -9.02 -7.90
C LEU A 126 10.29 -9.34 -8.11
N GLU A 127 10.66 -9.90 -9.25
CA GLU A 127 12.06 -10.28 -9.53
C GLU A 127 13.01 -9.08 -9.50
N VAL A 128 12.55 -7.93 -10.01
CA VAL A 128 13.35 -6.69 -10.01
C VAL A 128 13.56 -6.17 -8.58
N LEU A 129 12.52 -6.16 -7.76
CA LEU A 129 12.62 -5.71 -6.36
C LEU A 129 13.47 -6.65 -5.51
N GLU A 130 13.38 -7.96 -5.74
CA GLU A 130 14.21 -8.97 -5.07
C GLU A 130 15.70 -8.81 -5.43
N ALA A 131 16.00 -8.69 -6.71
CA ALA A 131 17.37 -8.48 -7.19
C ALA A 131 17.96 -7.18 -6.62
N ALA A 132 17.20 -6.08 -6.66
CA ALA A 132 17.66 -4.80 -6.11
C ALA A 132 17.89 -4.89 -4.59
N ARG A 133 17.01 -5.58 -3.83
CA ARG A 133 17.20 -5.81 -2.41
C ARG A 133 18.45 -6.65 -2.15
N GLY A 134 18.68 -7.71 -2.91
CA GLY A 134 19.90 -8.53 -2.86
C GLY A 134 21.17 -7.72 -3.13
N ALA A 135 21.09 -6.73 -4.02
CA ALA A 135 22.16 -5.76 -4.30
C ALA A 135 22.29 -4.65 -3.24
N GLY A 136 21.53 -4.70 -2.15
CA GLY A 136 21.66 -3.78 -1.01
C GLY A 136 20.69 -2.60 -1.00
N ALA A 137 19.69 -2.54 -1.88
CA ALA A 137 18.63 -1.52 -1.77
C ALA A 137 17.86 -1.67 -0.45
N ARG A 138 17.61 -0.55 0.22
CA ARG A 138 16.92 -0.50 1.54
C ARG A 138 15.57 0.20 1.48
N SER A 139 15.19 0.80 0.35
CA SER A 139 13.91 1.48 0.18
C SER A 139 13.28 1.15 -1.17
N LEU A 140 11.96 1.24 -1.27
CA LEU A 140 11.22 1.06 -2.53
C LEU A 140 11.73 2.02 -3.61
N ARG A 141 11.94 3.29 -3.27
CA ARG A 141 12.48 4.28 -4.20
C ARG A 141 13.79 3.83 -4.85
N ARG A 142 14.71 3.26 -4.05
CA ARG A 142 16.01 2.81 -4.56
C ARG A 142 15.90 1.50 -5.33
N ALA A 143 15.04 0.59 -4.86
CA ALA A 143 14.84 -0.71 -5.52
C ALA A 143 14.14 -0.57 -6.88
N ALA A 144 13.31 0.47 -7.05
CA ALA A 144 12.53 0.68 -8.26
C ALA A 144 13.13 1.73 -9.21
N VAL A 145 14.41 2.12 -9.02
CA VAL A 145 15.04 3.20 -9.81
C VAL A 145 15.06 2.90 -11.32
N ASP A 146 15.34 1.66 -11.70
CA ASP A 146 15.41 1.21 -13.09
C ASP A 146 14.15 0.45 -13.52
N LEU A 147 13.11 0.38 -12.66
CA LEU A 147 11.89 -0.34 -12.96
C LEU A 147 10.99 0.51 -13.88
N PRO A 148 10.53 -0.02 -15.03
CA PRO A 148 9.58 0.68 -15.88
C PRO A 148 8.30 0.98 -15.12
N MET A 149 7.95 2.27 -14.94
CA MET A 149 6.78 2.67 -14.18
C MET A 149 6.08 3.89 -14.77
N LEU A 150 4.79 3.99 -14.51
CA LEU A 150 3.99 5.18 -14.75
C LEU A 150 3.85 5.98 -13.46
N THR A 151 3.83 7.29 -13.59
CA THR A 151 3.36 8.18 -12.52
C THR A 151 1.93 8.58 -12.80
N LEU A 152 1.09 8.56 -11.76
CA LEU A 152 -0.31 8.95 -11.83
C LEU A 152 -0.53 10.19 -10.99
N SER A 153 -0.84 11.31 -11.66
CA SER A 153 -1.22 12.58 -11.04
C SER A 153 -2.73 12.73 -10.97
N GLY A 154 -3.22 13.68 -10.16
CA GLY A 154 -4.65 13.99 -10.05
C GLY A 154 -5.41 13.12 -9.05
N ILE A 155 -4.72 12.29 -8.27
CA ILE A 155 -5.29 11.67 -7.08
C ILE A 155 -5.33 12.71 -5.96
N ASP A 156 -6.45 12.80 -5.25
CA ASP A 156 -6.56 13.66 -4.06
C ASP A 156 -5.48 13.24 -3.03
N GLY A 157 -4.65 14.20 -2.62
CA GLY A 157 -3.58 13.96 -1.65
C GLY A 157 -4.08 13.41 -0.31
N ARG A 158 -5.33 13.73 0.08
CA ARG A 158 -5.96 13.18 1.30
C ARG A 158 -6.09 11.66 1.26
N ALA A 159 -6.33 11.09 0.07
CA ALA A 159 -6.44 9.65 -0.11
C ALA A 159 -5.09 8.92 0.06
N LEU A 160 -3.99 9.65 0.10
CA LEU A 160 -2.62 9.17 0.21
C LEU A 160 -1.90 9.66 1.48
N ALA A 161 -2.62 10.37 2.37
CA ALA A 161 -2.08 10.90 3.61
C ALA A 161 -2.01 9.81 4.69
N ASP A 162 -0.82 9.60 5.25
CA ASP A 162 -0.56 8.68 6.36
C ASP A 162 -0.79 9.38 7.71
N ALA A 163 -1.12 8.62 8.74
CA ALA A 163 -1.29 9.09 10.13
C ALA A 163 0.03 9.52 10.82
N ASP A 164 1.11 9.63 10.09
CA ASP A 164 2.40 10.18 10.58
C ASP A 164 2.39 11.70 10.68
N ASP A 165 1.46 12.36 9.98
CA ASP A 165 1.25 13.81 10.09
C ASP A 165 0.25 14.09 11.23
N PRO A 166 0.70 14.70 12.36
CA PRO A 166 -0.19 15.04 13.48
C PRO A 166 -1.30 16.02 13.10
N GLY A 167 -1.13 16.77 12.02
CA GLY A 167 -2.14 17.70 11.49
C GLY A 167 -3.19 17.06 10.61
N ALA A 168 -2.99 15.81 10.19
CA ALA A 168 -3.88 15.09 9.28
C ALA A 168 -4.94 14.23 9.99
N LEU A 169 -4.81 14.01 11.31
CA LEU A 169 -5.82 13.27 12.06
C LEU A 169 -7.07 14.14 12.25
N PRO A 170 -8.26 13.63 11.91
CA PRO A 170 -9.49 14.34 12.21
C PRO A 170 -9.62 14.54 13.73
N ASP A 171 -10.08 15.73 14.14
CA ASP A 171 -10.29 16.08 15.55
C ASP A 171 -11.18 15.01 16.22
N PRO A 172 -10.72 14.30 17.27
CA PRO A 172 -11.50 13.25 17.91
C PRO A 172 -12.76 13.78 18.60
N HIS A 173 -12.94 15.11 18.66
CA HIS A 173 -14.08 15.79 19.30
C HIS A 173 -14.92 16.64 18.33
N GLY A 174 -14.64 16.60 17.03
CA GLY A 174 -15.42 17.28 16.00
C GLY A 174 -16.67 16.48 15.63
N ALA A 175 -17.75 16.71 16.32
CA ALA A 175 -19.11 16.33 15.95
C ALA A 175 -20.01 17.56 16.01
#